data_b90a742f483f63cc3a87a3af910bb3e4
#
_entry.id   b90a742f483f63cc3a87a3af910bb3e4
#
_cell.length_a   1.000
_cell.length_b   1.000
_cell.length_c   1.000
_cell.angle_alpha   90.00
_cell.angle_beta   90.00
_cell.angle_gamma   90.00
#
_symmetry.space_group_name_H-M   'P 1'
#
loop_
_entity.id
_entity.type
_entity.pdbx_description
1 polymer ?
#
loop_
_entity_poly.entity_id
_entity_poly.type
_entity_poly.pdbx_seq_one_letter_code
_entity_poly.pdbx_strand_id
1 'polypeptide(L)'
;MIMKSQPNIMKRRLLLVQKLLYENTDEQHPLTTFEILEYLQDKGIVTNRKTLKGDIDLMVESGMDIITVQSKPNRYFWGAREFEQAELKLLVDAVSSSRFITQRKSRIITKKIMSLSSINGREELKRNIY
;
A
#
# COMPACT_ATOMS: atom_id res chain seq x y z
N MET A 1 -18.82 -20.34 -17.09
CA MET A 1 -18.28 -20.02 -17.09
C MET A 1 -17.39 -19.65 -17.44
N ILE A 2 -16.98 -19.36 -17.49
CA ILE A 2 -16.18 -19.24 -17.82
C ILE A 2 -15.05 -18.86 -17.74
N MET A 3 -14.40 -18.86 -17.74
CA MET A 3 -13.07 -18.85 -17.69
C MET A 3 -12.41 -17.95 -18.56
N LYS A 4 -13.04 -16.99 -19.00
CA LYS A 4 -12.47 -16.04 -19.86
C LYS A 4 -11.47 -15.24 -19.24
N SER A 5 -11.41 -15.12 -17.96
CA SER A 5 -10.44 -14.25 -17.28
C SER A 5 -9.05 -14.83 -17.27
N GLN A 6 -8.83 -16.02 -17.77
CA GLN A 6 -7.54 -16.64 -17.68
C GLN A 6 -6.40 -15.82 -18.27
N PRO A 7 -6.54 -15.21 -19.47
CA PRO A 7 -5.43 -14.42 -20.02
C PRO A 7 -5.08 -13.20 -19.18
N ASN A 8 -6.00 -12.73 -18.35
CA ASN A 8 -5.81 -11.52 -17.56
C ASN A 8 -5.44 -11.78 -16.10
N ILE A 9 -5.39 -13.03 -15.67
CA ILE A 9 -5.11 -13.35 -14.28
C ILE A 9 -3.74 -12.85 -13.86
N MET A 10 -2.71 -13.04 -14.70
CA MET A 10 -1.38 -12.58 -14.37
C MET A 10 -1.34 -11.07 -14.20
N LYS A 11 -1.94 -10.34 -15.12
CA LYS A 11 -1.96 -8.88 -15.07
C LYS A 11 -2.71 -8.40 -13.83
N ARG A 12 -3.86 -9.01 -13.58
CA ARG A 12 -4.68 -8.65 -12.42
C ARG A 12 -3.94 -8.94 -11.12
N ARG A 13 -3.21 -10.05 -11.07
CA ARG A 13 -2.42 -10.41 -9.90
C ARG A 13 -1.37 -9.34 -9.60
N LEU A 14 -0.64 -8.89 -10.64
CA LEU A 14 0.37 -7.86 -10.46
C LEU A 14 -0.23 -6.56 -9.93
N LEU A 15 -1.37 -6.15 -10.48
CA LEU A 15 -2.03 -4.92 -10.06
C LEU A 15 -2.52 -5.01 -8.61
N LEU A 16 -3.02 -6.17 -8.22
CA LEU A 16 -3.52 -6.37 -6.86
C LEU A 16 -2.38 -6.38 -5.84
N VAL A 17 -1.26 -7.01 -6.18
CA VAL A 17 -0.09 -7.03 -5.29
C VAL A 17 0.46 -5.61 -5.13
N GLN A 18 0.55 -4.86 -6.22
CA GLN A 18 1.02 -3.48 -6.16
C GLN A 18 0.13 -2.65 -5.24
N LYS A 19 -1.17 -2.74 -5.43
CA LYS A 19 -2.12 -2.00 -4.62
C LYS A 19 -2.04 -2.38 -3.15
N LEU A 20 -1.99 -3.67 -2.88
CA LEU A 20 -1.90 -4.17 -1.51
C LEU A 20 -0.67 -3.63 -0.80
N LEU A 21 0.49 -3.74 -1.44
CA LEU A 21 1.74 -3.30 -0.81
C LEU A 21 1.78 -1.80 -0.63
N TYR A 22 1.35 -1.04 -1.62
CA TYR A 22 1.35 0.42 -1.50
C TYR A 22 0.43 0.90 -0.39
N GLU A 23 -0.77 0.33 -0.29
CA GLU A 23 -1.78 0.80 0.67
C GLU A 23 -1.62 0.23 2.07
N ASN A 24 -1.16 -1.00 2.17
CA ASN A 24 -1.20 -1.73 3.44
C ASN A 24 0.14 -2.01 4.09
N THR A 25 1.24 -1.55 3.52
CA THR A 25 2.56 -1.82 4.11
C THR A 25 3.38 -0.55 4.28
N ASP A 26 4.33 -0.63 5.18
CA ASP A 26 5.41 0.32 5.36
C ASP A 26 6.54 -0.42 6.08
N GLU A 27 7.62 0.27 6.40
CA GLU A 27 8.80 -0.38 6.98
C GLU A 27 8.47 -1.08 8.29
N GLN A 28 7.59 -0.52 9.11
CA GLN A 28 7.22 -1.11 10.39
C GLN A 28 6.13 -2.17 10.27
N HIS A 29 5.48 -2.25 9.11
CA HIS A 29 4.34 -3.15 8.91
C HIS A 29 4.46 -3.90 7.59
N PRO A 30 5.50 -4.73 7.42
CA PRO A 30 5.61 -5.54 6.21
C PRO A 30 4.60 -6.68 6.24
N LEU A 31 4.25 -7.19 5.07
CA LEU A 31 3.38 -8.35 4.95
C LEU A 31 4.20 -9.59 4.62
N THR A 32 3.84 -10.71 5.23
CA THR A 32 4.50 -11.98 4.93
C THR A 32 4.01 -12.52 3.59
N THR A 33 4.79 -13.43 3.02
CA THR A 33 4.40 -14.15 1.81
C THR A 33 3.02 -14.74 1.96
N PHE A 34 2.73 -15.38 3.10
CA PHE A 34 1.44 -16.04 3.31
C PHE A 34 0.29 -15.06 3.38
N GLU A 35 0.49 -13.90 3.99
CA GLU A 35 -0.54 -12.86 4.05
C GLU A 35 -0.89 -12.35 2.66
N ILE A 36 0.11 -12.19 1.80
CA ILE A 36 -0.12 -11.74 0.42
C ILE A 36 -0.87 -12.82 -0.36
N LEU A 37 -0.47 -14.08 -0.21
CA LEU A 37 -1.14 -15.18 -0.89
C LEU A 37 -2.58 -15.30 -0.45
N GLU A 38 -2.86 -15.12 0.83
CA GLU A 38 -4.21 -15.16 1.36
C GLU A 38 -5.07 -14.02 0.79
N TYR A 39 -4.51 -12.82 0.71
CA TYR A 39 -5.19 -11.69 0.10
C TYR A 39 -5.57 -12.00 -1.35
N LEU A 40 -4.64 -12.58 -2.12
CA LEU A 40 -4.90 -12.93 -3.51
C LEU A 40 -5.98 -14.01 -3.62
N GLN A 41 -5.96 -14.99 -2.72
CA GLN A 41 -6.95 -16.03 -2.71
C GLN A 41 -8.34 -15.45 -2.46
N ASP A 42 -8.45 -14.48 -1.56
CA ASP A 42 -9.72 -13.81 -1.29
C ASP A 42 -10.21 -13.03 -2.50
N LYS A 43 -9.31 -12.65 -3.39
CA LYS A 43 -9.66 -11.98 -4.65
C LYS A 43 -9.87 -12.95 -5.80
N GLY A 44 -9.86 -14.25 -5.53
CA GLY A 44 -10.10 -15.26 -6.54
C GLY A 44 -8.86 -15.71 -7.30
N ILE A 45 -7.67 -15.36 -6.81
CA ILE A 45 -6.42 -15.75 -7.47
C ILE A 45 -5.63 -16.68 -6.57
N VAL A 46 -5.53 -17.95 -6.99
CA VAL A 46 -4.74 -18.93 -6.26
C VAL A 46 -3.37 -19.02 -6.90
N THR A 47 -2.34 -18.77 -6.12
CA THR A 47 -0.97 -18.81 -6.61
C THR A 47 -0.05 -19.33 -5.50
N ASN A 48 1.25 -19.31 -5.72
CA ASN A 48 2.20 -19.86 -4.77
C ASN A 48 3.35 -18.89 -4.55
N ARG A 49 4.18 -19.20 -3.55
CA ARG A 49 5.26 -18.28 -3.16
C ARG A 49 6.31 -18.09 -4.25
N LYS A 50 6.55 -19.10 -5.07
CA LYS A 50 7.54 -18.98 -6.15
C LYS A 50 7.06 -17.99 -7.20
N THR A 51 5.79 -18.08 -7.57
CA THR A 51 5.19 -17.15 -8.52
C THR A 51 5.16 -15.74 -7.95
N LEU A 52 4.79 -15.61 -6.67
CA LEU A 52 4.77 -14.32 -6.00
C LEU A 52 6.16 -13.68 -6.00
N LYS A 53 7.19 -14.47 -5.69
CA LYS A 53 8.56 -13.95 -5.70
C LYS A 53 8.95 -13.45 -7.08
N GLY A 54 8.57 -14.18 -8.12
CA GLY A 54 8.82 -13.74 -9.50
C GLY A 54 8.08 -12.45 -9.84
N ASP A 55 6.85 -12.32 -9.37
CA ASP A 55 6.07 -11.10 -9.56
C ASP A 55 6.74 -9.90 -8.86
N ILE A 56 7.18 -10.09 -7.63
CA ILE A 56 7.87 -9.05 -6.87
C ILE A 56 9.16 -8.64 -7.57
N ASP A 57 9.94 -9.63 -8.03
CA ASP A 57 11.19 -9.36 -8.73
C ASP A 57 10.92 -8.54 -10.00
N LEU A 58 9.87 -8.87 -10.72
CA LEU A 58 9.50 -8.13 -11.93
C LEU A 58 9.10 -6.69 -11.59
N MET A 59 8.34 -6.49 -10.53
CA MET A 59 7.94 -5.16 -10.11
C MET A 59 9.15 -4.31 -9.73
N VAL A 60 10.08 -4.88 -8.98
CA VAL A 60 11.31 -4.20 -8.59
C VAL A 60 12.13 -3.83 -9.83
N GLU A 61 12.26 -4.77 -10.76
CA GLU A 61 12.97 -4.54 -11.99
C GLU A 61 12.32 -3.42 -12.82
N SER A 62 11.02 -3.29 -12.68
CA SER A 62 10.25 -2.27 -13.41
C SER A 62 10.26 -0.90 -12.70
N GLY A 63 10.98 -0.78 -11.60
CA GLY A 63 11.14 0.51 -10.93
C GLY A 63 10.33 0.73 -9.67
N MET A 64 9.59 -0.27 -9.20
CA MET A 64 8.83 -0.15 -7.97
C MET A 64 9.72 -0.42 -6.76
N ASP A 65 9.58 0.38 -5.73
CA ASP A 65 10.43 0.25 -4.55
C ASP A 65 9.81 -0.70 -3.53
N ILE A 66 9.88 -1.98 -3.84
CA ILE A 66 9.41 -3.01 -2.94
C ILE A 66 10.63 -3.63 -2.25
N ILE A 67 10.63 -3.59 -0.94
CA ILE A 67 11.73 -4.08 -0.12
C ILE A 67 11.39 -5.47 0.40
N THR A 68 12.32 -6.40 0.23
CA THR A 68 12.18 -7.75 0.76
C THR A 68 12.95 -7.83 2.07
N VAL A 69 12.24 -8.19 3.14
CA VAL A 69 12.87 -8.52 4.42
C VAL A 69 13.03 -10.03 4.45
N GLN A 70 14.28 -10.48 4.37
CA GLN A 70 14.54 -11.92 4.32
C GLN A 70 14.25 -12.56 5.68
N SER A 71 13.34 -13.49 5.68
CA SER A 71 12.95 -14.25 6.86
C SER A 71 12.25 -15.51 6.39
N LYS A 72 11.71 -16.28 7.31
CA LYS A 72 10.98 -17.50 6.98
C LYS A 72 9.57 -17.43 7.51
N PRO A 73 8.60 -17.01 6.69
CA PRO A 73 8.71 -16.62 5.27
C PRO A 73 9.22 -15.20 5.10
N ASN A 74 9.57 -14.85 3.86
CA ASN A 74 9.97 -13.49 3.53
C ASN A 74 8.81 -12.54 3.77
N ARG A 75 9.16 -11.27 4.04
CA ARG A 75 8.19 -10.20 4.20
C ARG A 75 8.51 -9.09 3.21
N TYR A 76 7.49 -8.35 2.85
CA TYR A 76 7.63 -7.31 1.82
C TYR A 76 6.95 -6.05 2.27
N PHE A 77 7.52 -4.90 1.90
CA PHE A 77 6.85 -3.63 2.12
C PHE A 77 7.21 -2.64 1.02
N TRP A 78 6.33 -1.65 0.85
CA TRP A 78 6.57 -0.57 -0.10
C TRP A 78 7.45 0.47 0.58
N GLY A 79 8.62 0.75 0.00
CA GLY A 79 9.62 1.63 0.62
C GLY A 79 9.41 3.09 0.34
N ALA A 80 9.51 3.49 -0.93
CA ALA A 80 9.46 4.90 -1.29
C ALA A 80 8.03 5.42 -1.39
N ARG A 81 7.82 6.61 -0.83
CA ARG A 81 6.55 7.34 -0.95
C ARG A 81 6.88 8.76 -1.31
N GLU A 82 5.91 9.44 -1.93
CA GLU A 82 6.13 10.83 -2.31
C GLU A 82 6.41 11.72 -1.11
N PHE A 83 5.77 11.43 0.01
CA PHE A 83 5.97 12.17 1.24
C PHE A 83 6.26 11.23 2.39
N GLU A 84 7.19 11.63 3.25
CA GLU A 84 7.44 10.91 4.48
C GLU A 84 6.35 11.22 5.49
N GLN A 85 6.23 10.40 6.52
CA GLN A 85 5.18 10.53 7.52
C GLN A 85 5.20 11.91 8.19
N ALA A 86 6.38 12.42 8.55
CA ALA A 86 6.52 13.72 9.18
C ALA A 86 6.07 14.85 8.24
N GLU A 87 6.32 14.69 6.94
CA GLU A 87 5.91 15.68 5.95
C GLU A 87 4.39 15.68 5.79
N LEU A 88 3.77 14.52 5.80
CA LEU A 88 2.32 14.42 5.73
C LEU A 88 1.66 15.05 6.95
N LYS A 89 2.25 14.86 8.13
CA LYS A 89 1.74 15.47 9.34
C LYS A 89 1.80 16.99 9.23
N LEU A 90 2.90 17.53 8.71
CA LEU A 90 3.05 18.95 8.50
C LEU A 90 1.97 19.50 7.57
N LEU A 91 1.70 18.78 6.47
CA LEU A 91 0.67 19.19 5.52
C LEU A 91 -0.73 19.17 6.15
N VAL A 92 -1.03 18.12 6.91
CA VAL A 92 -2.32 18.01 7.59
C VAL A 92 -2.49 19.13 8.59
N ASP A 93 -1.45 19.41 9.38
CA ASP A 93 -1.51 20.49 10.37
C ASP A 93 -1.72 21.85 9.71
N ALA A 94 -1.05 22.09 8.58
CA ALA A 94 -1.19 23.35 7.85
C ALA A 94 -2.62 23.54 7.33
N VAL A 95 -3.22 22.49 6.80
CA VAL A 95 -4.59 22.56 6.30
C VAL A 95 -5.57 22.76 7.45
N SER A 96 -5.38 22.00 8.54
CA SER A 96 -6.29 22.05 9.69
C SER A 96 -6.31 23.38 10.37
N SER A 97 -5.19 24.10 10.37
CA SER A 97 -5.07 25.39 11.03
C SER A 97 -5.34 26.59 10.12
N SER A 98 -5.64 26.36 8.85
CA SER A 98 -5.87 27.44 7.91
C SER A 98 -7.21 28.14 8.16
N ARG A 99 -7.20 29.45 8.24
CA ARG A 99 -8.41 30.24 8.40
C ARG A 99 -9.18 30.39 7.10
N PHE A 100 -8.52 30.13 5.98
CA PHE A 100 -9.10 30.36 4.66
C PHE A 100 -9.80 29.15 4.09
N ILE A 101 -9.77 28.03 4.80
CA ILE A 101 -10.37 26.78 4.34
C ILE A 101 -11.50 26.44 5.29
N THR A 102 -12.70 26.20 4.74
CA THR A 102 -13.84 25.80 5.56
C THR A 102 -13.55 24.47 6.23
N GLN A 103 -14.23 24.21 7.34
CA GLN A 103 -14.04 22.96 8.06
C GLN A 103 -14.34 21.75 7.18
N ARG A 104 -15.39 21.85 6.37
CA ARG A 104 -15.74 20.78 5.45
C ARG A 104 -14.65 20.53 4.43
N LYS A 105 -14.12 21.60 3.81
CA LYS A 105 -13.08 21.48 2.80
C LYS A 105 -11.78 20.96 3.43
N SER A 106 -11.50 21.41 4.64
CA SER A 106 -10.33 20.95 5.39
C SER A 106 -10.37 19.44 5.60
N ARG A 107 -11.51 18.89 5.97
CA ARG A 107 -11.66 17.46 6.15
C ARG A 107 -11.44 16.69 4.85
N ILE A 108 -11.95 17.22 3.76
CA ILE A 108 -11.78 16.58 2.44
C ILE A 108 -10.31 16.56 2.04
N ILE A 109 -9.63 17.69 2.17
CA ILE A 109 -8.22 17.78 1.78
C ILE A 109 -7.35 16.92 2.68
N THR A 110 -7.60 16.95 3.99
CA THR A 110 -6.85 16.16 4.96
C THR A 110 -6.96 14.66 4.62
N LYS A 111 -8.15 14.21 4.27
CA LYS A 111 -8.35 12.81 3.90
C LYS A 111 -7.54 12.44 2.66
N LYS A 112 -7.47 13.34 1.68
CA LYS A 112 -6.67 13.10 0.48
C LYS A 112 -5.19 13.03 0.80
N ILE A 113 -4.72 13.92 1.67
CA ILE A 113 -3.30 13.92 2.09
C ILE A 113 -2.97 12.61 2.80
N MET A 114 -3.84 12.17 3.71
CA MET A 114 -3.62 10.93 4.44
C MET A 114 -3.58 9.71 3.54
N SER A 115 -4.27 9.75 2.39
CA SER A 115 -4.27 8.63 1.46
C SER A 115 -2.90 8.41 0.80
N LEU A 116 -1.98 9.36 0.97
CA LEU A 116 -0.61 9.20 0.47
C LEU A 116 0.24 8.35 1.42
N SER A 117 -0.28 8.00 2.57
CA SER A 117 0.40 7.14 3.53
C SER A 117 -0.16 5.72 3.47
N SER A 118 0.52 4.77 4.11
CA SER A 118 -0.02 3.43 4.29
C SER A 118 -1.22 3.49 5.22
N ILE A 119 -1.99 2.41 5.30
CA ILE A 119 -3.14 2.36 6.20
C ILE A 119 -2.70 2.57 7.66
N ASN A 120 -1.56 2.01 8.04
CA ASN A 120 -1.02 2.19 9.39
C ASN A 120 -0.54 3.61 9.61
N GLY A 121 0.07 4.23 8.60
CA GLY A 121 0.50 5.62 8.67
C GLY A 121 -0.69 6.56 8.80
N ARG A 122 -1.79 6.26 8.12
CA ARG A 122 -3.02 7.05 8.24
C ARG A 122 -3.57 7.01 9.66
N GLU A 123 -3.57 5.84 10.27
CA GLU A 123 -4.07 5.69 11.65
C GLU A 123 -3.20 6.47 12.62
N GLU A 124 -1.90 6.46 12.42
CA GLU A 124 -0.99 7.23 13.24
C GLU A 124 -1.25 8.74 13.09
N LEU A 125 -1.46 9.21 11.86
CA LEU A 125 -1.79 10.61 11.62
C LEU A 125 -3.09 11.01 12.31
N LYS A 126 -4.10 10.15 12.27
CA LYS A 126 -5.37 10.41 12.95
C LYS A 126 -5.18 10.57 14.45
N ARG A 127 -4.37 9.72 15.05
CA ARG A 127 -4.14 9.79 16.50
C ARG A 127 -3.44 11.07 16.90
N ASN A 128 -2.60 11.60 16.03
CA ASN A 128 -1.83 12.80 16.34
C ASN A 128 -2.57 14.10 16.05
N ILE A 129 -3.69 14.03 15.32
CA ILE A 129 -4.49 15.21 14.99
C ILE A 129 -5.48 15.54 16.11
N TYR A 130 -5.99 14.51 16.77
CA TYR A 130 -6.99 14.67 17.84
C TYR A 130 -6.42 14.27 19.23
#